data_f879480c8c7cf6e99338d40009002b09
#
_entry.id   f879480c8c7cf6e99338d40009002b09
#
_cell.length_a   1.000
_cell.length_b   1.000
_cell.length_c   1.000
_cell.angle_alpha   90.00
_cell.angle_beta   90.00
_cell.angle_gamma   90.00
#
_symmetry.space_group_name_H-M   'P 1'
#
loop_
_entity.id
_entity.type
_entity.pdbx_description
1 polymer ?
#
loop_
_entity_poly.entity_id
_entity_poly.type
_entity_poly.pdbx_seq_one_letter_code
_entity_poly.pdbx_strand_id
1 'polypeptide(L)'
;AQPANATANEGATASFSVTASGSSGTPTYQWERSDDGGNNYTQVTGATSNSYTTPTLTFAADNNDRYRSVVSLVGSSAPITSTFALLTILRVISIQTQPQNVGVIEGNTATFNIVASITSDVITYQWQKSTDSGVNWSNINGANSASYTSPATVYPTTPSEQFRCILSNPNATTVTSNAATLTVNESEFVSAPSSITPVIDTDTSKTFSRSPVINTSAFVVEYSGSVHFSSFWRIRRVSDNVTVYSTADTFASGDTGNKTSLTVPAGTLDFDTAYSVQVKFRDNAGLESAFSSAVNFTTPLVDQPDIQTITPAFNPTINVNAIAMKTGYSHTSSDWQFSPANTFATIVHQSLGNSTNLNSYTLPGAVNLTSNTTYYVRIRFNINPT
;
A
#
# COMPACT_ATOMS: atom_id res chain seq x y z
N ALA A 1 46.10 -40.52 34.22
CA ALA A 1 45.69 -39.48 33.29
C ALA A 1 45.60 -38.17 34.02
N GLN A 2 45.89 -37.06 33.34
CA GLN A 2 45.75 -35.69 33.85
C GLN A 2 44.33 -35.19 33.74
N PRO A 3 43.89 -34.26 34.58
CA PRO A 3 42.57 -33.65 34.44
C PRO A 3 42.48 -32.81 33.14
N ALA A 4 41.35 -32.84 32.48
CA ALA A 4 41.09 -32.09 31.27
C ALA A 4 40.34 -30.79 31.58
N ASN A 5 40.54 -29.75 30.74
CA ASN A 5 39.80 -28.50 30.82
C ASN A 5 38.31 -28.78 30.72
N ALA A 6 37.49 -28.00 31.40
CA ALA A 6 36.06 -28.10 31.41
C ALA A 6 35.40 -26.79 30.98
N THR A 7 34.29 -26.87 30.23
CA THR A 7 33.43 -25.73 29.93
C THR A 7 32.05 -26.04 30.44
N ALA A 8 31.45 -25.11 31.17
CA ALA A 8 30.10 -25.24 31.72
C ALA A 8 29.32 -23.95 31.53
N ASN A 9 27.99 -24.04 31.46
CA ASN A 9 27.12 -22.87 31.49
C ASN A 9 27.04 -22.30 32.93
N GLU A 10 26.90 -21.02 33.06
CA GLU A 10 26.55 -20.39 34.35
C GLU A 10 25.28 -21.05 34.92
N GLY A 11 25.28 -21.33 36.21
CA GLY A 11 24.23 -22.08 36.88
C GLY A 11 24.36 -23.61 36.83
N ALA A 12 25.30 -24.14 36.05
CA ALA A 12 25.62 -25.58 36.00
C ALA A 12 26.76 -25.96 36.92
N THR A 13 27.17 -27.22 36.90
CA THR A 13 28.36 -27.79 37.56
C THR A 13 29.35 -28.26 36.54
N ALA A 14 30.63 -28.39 36.93
CA ALA A 14 31.69 -28.99 36.11
C ALA A 14 32.32 -30.13 36.87
N SER A 15 32.83 -31.16 36.15
CA SER A 15 33.51 -32.31 36.76
C SER A 15 34.91 -32.44 36.20
N PHE A 16 35.85 -32.73 37.09
CA PHE A 16 37.22 -33.01 36.79
C PHE A 16 37.61 -34.41 37.27
N SER A 17 38.48 -35.10 36.60
CA SER A 17 38.93 -36.41 37.01
C SER A 17 40.44 -36.60 36.75
N VAL A 18 41.09 -37.40 37.57
CA VAL A 18 42.46 -37.79 37.44
C VAL A 18 42.54 -39.30 37.61
N THR A 19 43.43 -39.96 36.88
CA THR A 19 43.72 -41.39 37.07
C THR A 19 45.17 -41.54 37.45
N ALA A 20 45.41 -42.17 38.61
CA ALA A 20 46.72 -42.51 39.09
C ALA A 20 46.83 -44.00 39.37
N SER A 21 47.97 -44.59 39.17
CA SER A 21 48.33 -45.97 39.52
C SER A 21 49.60 -45.98 40.29
N GLY A 22 49.72 -46.82 41.27
CA GLY A 22 50.93 -47.09 42.05
C GLY A 22 51.30 -48.58 41.96
N SER A 23 52.58 -48.87 42.21
CA SER A 23 53.08 -50.26 42.22
C SER A 23 52.66 -51.04 43.48
N SER A 24 52.24 -50.30 44.51
CA SER A 24 51.71 -50.86 45.77
C SER A 24 50.83 -49.85 46.48
N GLY A 25 49.67 -50.25 46.98
CA GLY A 25 48.74 -49.43 47.72
C GLY A 25 47.70 -48.68 46.84
N THR A 26 46.70 -48.12 47.52
CA THR A 26 45.63 -47.33 46.86
C THR A 26 45.97 -45.86 46.89
N PRO A 27 45.94 -45.12 45.74
CA PRO A 27 46.14 -43.68 45.76
C PRO A 27 45.06 -42.96 46.56
N THR A 28 45.44 -41.91 47.26
CA THR A 28 44.57 -40.92 47.88
C THR A 28 44.70 -39.62 47.12
N TYR A 29 43.63 -38.83 47.08
CA TYR A 29 43.52 -37.60 46.27
C TYR A 29 43.13 -36.42 47.15
N GLN A 30 43.61 -35.23 46.83
CA GLN A 30 43.11 -33.95 47.33
C GLN A 30 43.05 -32.99 46.17
N TRP A 31 41.85 -32.52 45.83
CA TRP A 31 41.66 -31.46 44.85
C TRP A 31 41.99 -30.10 45.42
N GLU A 32 42.63 -29.28 44.63
CA GLU A 32 42.96 -27.89 44.92
C GLU A 32 42.41 -26.99 43.82
N ARG A 33 41.94 -25.78 44.20
CA ARG A 33 41.43 -24.70 43.35
C ARG A 33 42.38 -23.48 43.44
N SER A 34 42.56 -22.83 42.30
CA SER A 34 43.18 -21.50 42.19
C SER A 34 42.19 -20.57 41.44
N ASP A 35 41.91 -19.41 42.02
CA ASP A 35 41.13 -18.30 41.45
C ASP A 35 42.01 -17.11 41.03
N ASP A 36 43.30 -17.21 41.15
CA ASP A 36 44.33 -16.17 40.86
C ASP A 36 45.23 -16.50 39.66
N GLY A 37 44.77 -17.34 38.77
CA GLY A 37 45.49 -17.73 37.54
C GLY A 37 46.58 -18.77 37.79
N GLY A 38 46.59 -19.47 38.95
CA GLY A 38 47.52 -20.52 39.29
C GLY A 38 48.70 -20.08 40.14
N ASN A 39 48.66 -18.84 40.67
CA ASN A 39 49.70 -18.37 41.59
C ASN A 39 49.58 -19.04 42.97
N ASN A 40 48.39 -19.18 43.48
CA ASN A 40 48.09 -19.87 44.71
C ASN A 40 47.03 -20.95 44.52
N TYR A 41 47.15 -22.05 45.24
CA TYR A 41 46.17 -23.16 45.23
C TYR A 41 45.71 -23.42 46.67
N THR A 42 44.42 -23.50 46.86
CA THR A 42 43.78 -23.83 48.13
C THR A 42 43.08 -25.17 48.05
N GLN A 43 43.14 -25.98 49.11
CA GLN A 43 42.48 -27.25 49.16
C GLN A 43 40.96 -27.10 49.10
N VAL A 44 40.29 -27.87 48.25
CA VAL A 44 38.85 -27.97 48.21
C VAL A 44 38.42 -28.95 49.32
N THR A 45 37.74 -28.46 50.33
CA THR A 45 37.35 -29.28 51.50
C THR A 45 36.48 -30.48 51.07
N GLY A 46 36.89 -31.66 51.48
CA GLY A 46 36.16 -32.93 51.20
C GLY A 46 36.32 -33.49 49.79
N ALA A 47 37.09 -32.83 48.91
CA ALA A 47 37.33 -33.30 47.57
C ALA A 47 38.50 -34.31 47.51
N THR A 48 38.26 -35.54 48.02
CA THR A 48 39.27 -36.59 48.20
C THR A 48 39.12 -37.80 47.33
N SER A 49 38.22 -37.75 46.32
CA SER A 49 38.05 -38.79 45.30
C SER A 49 38.91 -38.50 44.06
N ASN A 50 39.08 -39.53 43.22
CA ASN A 50 39.70 -39.37 41.92
C ASN A 50 38.98 -38.45 40.94
N SER A 51 37.74 -38.02 41.28
CA SER A 51 36.93 -37.04 40.56
C SER A 51 36.42 -35.97 41.54
N TYR A 52 36.23 -34.78 41.04
CA TYR A 52 35.65 -33.67 41.73
C TYR A 52 34.57 -33.02 40.86
N THR A 53 33.38 -32.77 41.42
CA THR A 53 32.34 -31.98 40.78
C THR A 53 32.14 -30.68 41.60
N THR A 54 32.16 -29.55 40.89
CA THR A 54 31.99 -28.24 41.52
C THR A 54 30.58 -28.05 42.06
N PRO A 55 30.36 -27.13 42.98
CA PRO A 55 29.05 -26.54 43.23
C PRO A 55 28.52 -25.84 41.98
N THR A 56 27.29 -25.31 42.10
CA THR A 56 26.73 -24.43 41.03
C THR A 56 27.66 -23.24 40.76
N LEU A 57 28.01 -23.08 39.50
CA LEU A 57 29.00 -22.13 39.05
C LEU A 57 28.37 -20.78 38.70
N THR A 58 29.13 -19.70 38.99
CA THR A 58 28.82 -18.34 38.55
C THR A 58 29.94 -17.79 37.70
N PHE A 59 29.63 -17.01 36.67
CA PHE A 59 30.65 -16.45 35.79
C PHE A 59 31.61 -15.54 36.55
N ALA A 60 31.07 -14.71 37.46
CA ALA A 60 31.87 -13.70 38.18
C ALA A 60 32.88 -14.29 39.19
N ALA A 61 32.53 -15.44 39.80
CA ALA A 61 33.34 -16.01 40.86
C ALA A 61 34.24 -17.18 40.42
N ASP A 62 33.85 -17.87 39.36
CA ASP A 62 34.45 -19.18 39.07
C ASP A 62 35.06 -19.28 37.65
N ASN A 63 34.87 -18.23 36.78
CA ASN A 63 35.39 -18.28 35.42
C ASN A 63 36.94 -18.10 35.43
N ASN A 64 37.65 -18.95 34.69
CA ASN A 64 39.07 -19.06 34.61
C ASN A 64 39.73 -19.70 35.83
N ASP A 65 38.97 -20.29 36.76
CA ASP A 65 39.53 -21.11 37.82
C ASP A 65 40.34 -22.28 37.29
N ARG A 66 41.34 -22.65 38.07
CA ARG A 66 42.16 -23.80 37.77
C ARG A 66 42.05 -24.85 38.87
N TYR A 67 41.89 -26.09 38.47
CA TYR A 67 41.74 -27.22 39.35
C TYR A 67 42.87 -28.21 39.09
N ARG A 68 43.51 -28.74 40.17
CA ARG A 68 44.49 -29.78 40.13
C ARG A 68 44.28 -30.75 41.28
N SER A 69 44.84 -31.94 41.16
CA SER A 69 44.80 -32.95 42.21
C SER A 69 46.22 -33.25 42.74
N VAL A 70 46.35 -33.22 44.02
CA VAL A 70 47.53 -33.75 44.76
C VAL A 70 47.24 -35.21 45.07
N VAL A 71 48.06 -36.08 44.57
CA VAL A 71 47.94 -37.55 44.70
C VAL A 71 49.01 -38.07 45.60
N SER A 72 48.63 -38.78 46.66
CA SER A 72 49.54 -39.41 47.60
C SER A 72 49.36 -40.92 47.59
N LEU A 73 50.41 -41.67 47.85
CA LEU A 73 50.41 -43.11 47.97
C LEU A 73 51.05 -43.49 49.28
N VAL A 74 50.43 -44.40 50.00
CA VAL A 74 51.01 -44.91 51.27
C VAL A 74 52.33 -45.57 50.97
N GLY A 75 53.38 -45.11 51.69
CA GLY A 75 54.76 -45.58 51.44
C GLY A 75 55.54 -44.81 50.38
N SER A 76 54.99 -43.76 49.75
CA SER A 76 55.72 -42.85 48.88
C SER A 76 56.29 -41.72 49.70
N SER A 77 57.52 -41.24 49.29
CA SER A 77 58.26 -40.18 49.99
C SER A 77 57.70 -38.76 49.74
N ALA A 78 56.92 -38.58 48.68
CA ALA A 78 56.33 -37.30 48.34
C ALA A 78 55.06 -37.44 47.50
N PRO A 79 54.04 -36.59 47.68
CA PRO A 79 52.90 -36.50 46.82
C PRO A 79 53.27 -36.01 45.40
N ILE A 80 52.43 -36.42 44.41
CA ILE A 80 52.58 -35.96 43.03
C ILE A 80 51.38 -35.07 42.69
N THR A 81 51.66 -33.85 42.20
CA THR A 81 50.65 -32.93 41.77
C THR A 81 50.36 -33.08 40.26
N SER A 82 49.11 -33.15 39.90
CA SER A 82 48.70 -33.17 38.48
C SER A 82 49.00 -31.84 37.76
N THR A 83 48.94 -31.81 36.47
CA THR A 83 48.71 -30.53 35.74
C THR A 83 47.37 -29.93 36.17
N PHE A 84 47.19 -28.64 35.93
CA PHE A 84 45.88 -28.01 36.16
C PHE A 84 44.94 -28.24 34.98
N ALA A 85 43.65 -28.25 35.26
CA ALA A 85 42.57 -28.12 34.32
C ALA A 85 41.93 -26.71 34.45
N LEU A 86 41.74 -26.06 33.33
CA LEU A 86 41.08 -24.73 33.27
C LEU A 86 39.57 -24.92 33.21
N LEU A 87 38.84 -24.15 34.02
CA LEU A 87 37.39 -24.02 33.96
C LEU A 87 37.02 -22.79 33.17
N THR A 88 36.21 -22.96 32.11
CA THR A 88 35.62 -21.88 31.35
C THR A 88 34.12 -21.88 31.57
N ILE A 89 33.57 -20.71 31.99
CA ILE A 89 32.13 -20.58 32.17
C ILE A 89 31.54 -19.75 31.06
N LEU A 90 30.46 -20.24 30.48
CA LEU A 90 29.68 -19.50 29.48
C LEU A 90 28.42 -18.92 30.12
N ARG A 91 28.19 -17.64 29.91
CA ARG A 91 26.95 -16.98 30.26
C ARG A 91 25.79 -17.57 29.43
N VAL A 92 24.57 -17.46 29.95
CA VAL A 92 23.39 -17.99 29.28
C VAL A 92 22.55 -16.85 28.75
N ILE A 93 22.36 -16.81 27.44
CA ILE A 93 21.39 -15.94 26.80
C ILE A 93 20.04 -16.66 26.81
N SER A 94 19.00 -16.01 27.34
CA SER A 94 17.63 -16.51 27.39
C SER A 94 16.70 -15.59 26.61
N ILE A 95 15.94 -16.14 25.68
CA ILE A 95 14.88 -15.40 24.96
C ILE A 95 13.58 -15.57 25.73
N GLN A 96 13.02 -14.46 26.25
CA GLN A 96 11.74 -14.44 26.93
C GLN A 96 10.57 -14.27 25.97
N THR A 97 10.76 -13.47 24.88
CA THR A 97 9.73 -13.25 23.88
C THR A 97 10.33 -13.40 22.49
N GLN A 98 9.80 -14.36 21.74
CA GLN A 98 10.18 -14.58 20.35
C GLN A 98 9.57 -13.54 19.43
N PRO A 99 10.22 -13.20 18.29
CA PRO A 99 9.59 -12.39 17.26
C PRO A 99 8.28 -13.03 16.78
N GLN A 100 7.26 -12.18 16.59
CA GLN A 100 5.93 -12.62 16.14
C GLN A 100 5.77 -12.33 14.65
N ASN A 101 4.90 -13.10 13.98
CA ASN A 101 4.49 -12.82 12.61
C ASN A 101 3.80 -11.46 12.53
N VAL A 102 4.05 -10.72 11.45
CA VAL A 102 3.50 -9.37 11.24
C VAL A 102 2.77 -9.33 9.90
N GLY A 103 1.54 -8.83 9.90
CA GLY A 103 0.77 -8.51 8.71
C GLY A 103 0.68 -6.99 8.54
N VAL A 104 0.96 -6.48 7.36
CA VAL A 104 0.84 -5.06 7.01
C VAL A 104 0.18 -4.89 5.63
N ILE A 105 -0.38 -3.72 5.38
CA ILE A 105 -0.78 -3.31 4.03
C ILE A 105 0.46 -2.79 3.29
N GLU A 106 0.53 -3.03 1.98
CA GLU A 106 1.56 -2.48 1.10
C GLU A 106 1.81 -0.98 1.35
N GLY A 107 3.06 -0.58 1.26
CA GLY A 107 3.52 0.78 1.56
C GLY A 107 3.79 1.07 3.04
N ASN A 108 3.30 0.22 3.97
CA ASN A 108 3.60 0.36 5.39
C ASN A 108 4.87 -0.40 5.79
N THR A 109 5.39 -0.09 6.97
CA THR A 109 6.54 -0.76 7.57
C THR A 109 6.09 -1.84 8.54
N ALA A 110 6.88 -2.92 8.69
CA ALA A 110 6.66 -3.98 9.66
C ALA A 110 7.74 -3.92 10.76
N THR A 111 7.35 -4.06 12.03
CA THR A 111 8.27 -4.05 13.17
C THR A 111 8.28 -5.39 13.87
N PHE A 112 9.46 -5.96 14.03
CA PHE A 112 9.73 -7.21 14.75
C PHE A 112 10.48 -6.91 16.04
N ASN A 113 10.07 -7.53 17.15
CA ASN A 113 10.64 -7.32 18.47
C ASN A 113 11.06 -8.66 19.08
N ILE A 114 12.14 -8.63 19.85
CA ILE A 114 12.59 -9.75 20.66
C ILE A 114 12.91 -9.25 22.08
N VAL A 115 12.55 -10.06 23.08
CA VAL A 115 12.96 -9.80 24.47
C VAL A 115 13.89 -10.91 24.92
N ALA A 116 15.09 -10.54 25.35
CA ALA A 116 16.07 -11.49 25.81
C ALA A 116 16.87 -10.92 26.98
N SER A 117 17.46 -11.79 27.79
CA SER A 117 18.33 -11.42 28.89
C SER A 117 19.60 -12.26 28.92
N ILE A 118 20.63 -11.70 29.54
CA ILE A 118 21.90 -12.36 29.90
C ILE A 118 22.29 -11.89 31.31
N THR A 119 22.89 -12.76 32.09
CA THR A 119 23.33 -12.40 33.46
C THR A 119 24.49 -11.42 33.41
N SER A 120 24.29 -10.20 33.97
CA SER A 120 25.34 -9.19 34.22
C SER A 120 26.20 -8.83 33.00
N ASP A 121 25.62 -8.77 31.79
CA ASP A 121 26.33 -8.40 30.57
C ASP A 121 25.39 -7.85 29.52
N VAL A 122 25.88 -7.54 28.31
CA VAL A 122 25.15 -6.95 27.20
C VAL A 122 25.02 -7.97 26.06
N ILE A 123 23.82 -8.06 25.50
CA ILE A 123 23.54 -8.86 24.29
C ILE A 123 23.81 -8.02 23.07
N THR A 124 24.51 -8.57 22.09
CA THR A 124 24.59 -8.04 20.72
C THR A 124 23.54 -8.72 19.88
N TYR A 125 22.79 -7.92 19.12
CA TYR A 125 21.72 -8.38 18.23
C TYR A 125 22.18 -8.25 16.78
N GLN A 126 21.75 -9.18 15.92
CA GLN A 126 21.86 -9.09 14.49
C GLN A 126 20.64 -9.71 13.84
N TRP A 127 19.80 -8.87 13.23
CA TRP A 127 18.67 -9.36 12.47
C TRP A 127 19.10 -9.92 11.11
N GLN A 128 18.44 -10.97 10.70
CA GLN A 128 18.58 -11.62 9.41
C GLN A 128 17.24 -11.69 8.69
N LYS A 129 17.31 -11.61 7.37
CA LYS A 129 16.18 -11.79 6.46
C LYS A 129 16.38 -13.01 5.59
N SER A 130 15.30 -13.75 5.33
CA SER A 130 15.18 -14.77 4.31
C SER A 130 14.13 -14.36 3.29
N THR A 131 14.42 -14.56 2.00
CA THR A 131 13.49 -14.34 0.88
C THR A 131 13.14 -15.65 0.16
N ASP A 132 13.43 -16.79 0.79
CA ASP A 132 13.23 -18.14 0.25
C ASP A 132 12.58 -19.07 1.28
N SER A 133 11.68 -18.53 2.11
CA SER A 133 10.93 -19.25 3.14
C SER A 133 11.83 -19.91 4.21
N GLY A 134 12.94 -19.27 4.56
CA GLY A 134 13.82 -19.69 5.64
C GLY A 134 14.94 -20.65 5.23
N VAL A 135 15.14 -20.89 3.95
CA VAL A 135 16.23 -21.76 3.45
C VAL A 135 17.58 -21.05 3.59
N ASN A 136 17.69 -19.82 3.10
CA ASN A 136 18.89 -19.00 3.21
C ASN A 136 18.62 -17.74 4.00
N TRP A 137 19.63 -17.27 4.74
CA TRP A 137 19.55 -16.11 5.62
C TRP A 137 20.69 -15.14 5.36
N SER A 138 20.36 -13.86 5.24
CA SER A 138 21.33 -12.77 5.07
C SER A 138 21.21 -11.75 6.20
N ASN A 139 22.34 -11.24 6.68
CA ASN A 139 22.34 -10.18 7.68
C ASN A 139 21.74 -8.89 7.12
N ILE A 140 20.91 -8.24 7.93
CA ILE A 140 20.39 -6.91 7.61
C ILE A 140 21.37 -5.89 8.19
N ASN A 141 21.98 -5.12 7.30
CA ASN A 141 22.99 -4.13 7.71
C ASN A 141 22.39 -3.07 8.66
N GLY A 142 23.07 -2.84 9.78
CA GLY A 142 22.64 -1.87 10.79
C GLY A 142 21.49 -2.31 11.70
N ALA A 143 20.93 -3.51 11.53
CA ALA A 143 19.85 -4.04 12.36
C ALA A 143 20.40 -4.74 13.62
N ASN A 144 20.88 -3.93 14.58
CA ASN A 144 21.64 -4.37 15.76
C ASN A 144 20.92 -4.11 17.09
N SER A 145 19.61 -3.90 17.08
CA SER A 145 18.79 -3.64 18.26
C SER A 145 17.83 -4.78 18.54
N ALA A 146 17.22 -4.79 19.73
CA ALA A 146 16.15 -5.74 20.09
C ALA A 146 14.87 -5.58 19.23
N SER A 147 14.80 -4.51 18.45
CA SER A 147 13.71 -4.23 17.50
C SER A 147 14.28 -3.98 16.12
N TYR A 148 13.60 -4.50 15.10
CA TYR A 148 13.87 -4.21 13.70
C TYR A 148 12.60 -3.76 12.99
N THR A 149 12.69 -2.65 12.26
CA THR A 149 11.60 -2.14 11.40
C THR A 149 12.03 -2.22 9.94
N SER A 150 11.20 -2.85 9.11
CA SER A 150 11.45 -2.96 7.68
C SER A 150 11.33 -1.62 6.97
N PRO A 151 11.92 -1.45 5.79
CA PRO A 151 11.48 -0.43 4.83
C PRO A 151 9.98 -0.59 4.51
N ALA A 152 9.41 0.41 3.81
CA ALA A 152 8.07 0.29 3.24
C ALA A 152 7.96 -1.00 2.40
N THR A 153 6.88 -1.74 2.61
CA THR A 153 6.68 -3.06 2.01
C THR A 153 6.07 -2.94 0.61
N VAL A 154 6.32 -3.93 -0.24
CA VAL A 154 5.78 -4.03 -1.60
C VAL A 154 5.01 -5.34 -1.75
N TYR A 155 3.85 -5.29 -2.38
CA TYR A 155 3.03 -6.45 -2.72
C TYR A 155 3.25 -6.85 -4.20
N PRO A 156 3.24 -8.14 -4.56
CA PRO A 156 3.25 -9.32 -3.69
C PRO A 156 4.67 -9.66 -3.19
N THR A 157 4.77 -10.13 -1.94
CA THR A 157 5.99 -10.79 -1.44
C THR A 157 5.89 -12.28 -1.71
N THR A 158 6.48 -12.74 -2.79
CA THR A 158 6.57 -14.17 -3.12
C THR A 158 8.01 -14.54 -3.46
N PRO A 159 8.62 -15.48 -2.73
CA PRO A 159 8.11 -16.17 -1.52
C PRO A 159 8.02 -15.24 -0.30
N SER A 160 7.25 -15.67 0.73
CA SER A 160 7.08 -14.91 1.96
C SER A 160 8.42 -14.62 2.63
N GLU A 161 8.64 -13.37 2.98
CA GLU A 161 9.84 -12.94 3.69
C GLU A 161 9.77 -13.37 5.16
N GLN A 162 10.89 -13.83 5.69
CA GLN A 162 11.02 -14.20 7.09
C GLN A 162 12.17 -13.46 7.76
N PHE A 163 12.03 -13.19 9.05
CA PHE A 163 12.99 -12.46 9.86
C PHE A 163 13.30 -13.24 11.13
N ARG A 164 14.59 -13.28 11.50
CA ARG A 164 15.08 -13.83 12.77
C ARG A 164 16.19 -12.97 13.33
N CYS A 165 16.46 -13.13 14.62
CA CYS A 165 17.53 -12.42 15.30
C CYS A 165 18.59 -13.39 15.83
N ILE A 166 19.85 -13.11 15.57
CA ILE A 166 20.98 -13.76 16.24
C ILE A 166 21.37 -12.92 17.43
N LEU A 167 21.48 -13.58 18.58
CA LEU A 167 21.88 -12.99 19.85
C LEU A 167 23.26 -13.56 20.23
N SER A 168 24.21 -12.70 20.49
CA SER A 168 25.57 -13.11 20.81
C SER A 168 26.17 -12.27 21.93
N ASN A 169 27.15 -12.88 22.60
CA ASN A 169 28.03 -12.27 23.58
C ASN A 169 29.34 -13.03 23.56
N PRO A 170 30.52 -12.39 23.72
CA PRO A 170 31.83 -13.09 23.68
C PRO A 170 31.96 -14.23 24.70
N ASN A 171 31.20 -14.17 25.79
CA ASN A 171 31.26 -15.13 26.90
C ASN A 171 30.01 -16.01 26.96
N ALA A 172 29.24 -16.13 25.88
CA ALA A 172 28.03 -16.93 25.82
C ALA A 172 27.93 -17.72 24.52
N THR A 173 27.21 -18.82 24.54
CA THR A 173 26.82 -19.50 23.31
C THR A 173 25.81 -18.65 22.55
N THR A 174 26.06 -18.46 21.26
CA THR A 174 25.16 -17.74 20.36
C THR A 174 23.79 -18.42 20.30
N VAL A 175 22.72 -17.63 20.40
CA VAL A 175 21.33 -18.09 20.32
C VAL A 175 20.64 -17.44 19.13
N THR A 176 19.87 -18.22 18.38
CA THR A 176 19.06 -17.73 17.26
C THR A 176 17.58 -17.80 17.63
N SER A 177 16.84 -16.75 17.36
CA SER A 177 15.39 -16.73 17.58
C SER A 177 14.65 -17.63 16.58
N ASN A 178 13.38 -17.90 16.87
CA ASN A 178 12.45 -18.41 15.86
C ASN A 178 12.32 -17.40 14.71
N ALA A 179 11.96 -17.91 13.53
CA ALA A 179 11.63 -17.07 12.40
C ALA A 179 10.21 -16.48 12.55
N ALA A 180 10.07 -15.20 12.22
CA ALA A 180 8.78 -14.52 12.10
C ALA A 180 8.49 -14.21 10.63
N THR A 181 7.28 -14.48 10.19
CA THR A 181 6.86 -14.27 8.79
C THR A 181 6.26 -12.89 8.63
N LEU A 182 6.63 -12.21 7.54
CA LEU A 182 5.98 -10.99 7.05
C LEU A 182 4.91 -11.37 6.04
N THR A 183 3.68 -10.92 6.29
CA THR A 183 2.59 -10.98 5.32
C THR A 183 2.27 -9.57 4.86
N VAL A 184 2.42 -9.29 3.57
CA VAL A 184 2.03 -8.02 2.97
C VAL A 184 0.71 -8.23 2.24
N ASN A 185 -0.30 -7.46 2.62
CA ASN A 185 -1.60 -7.43 1.96
C ASN A 185 -1.60 -6.31 0.91
N GLU A 186 -2.33 -6.53 -0.18
CA GLU A 186 -2.52 -5.52 -1.21
C GLU A 186 -3.19 -4.27 -0.64
N SER A 187 -2.78 -3.09 -1.12
CA SER A 187 -3.44 -1.84 -0.76
C SER A 187 -4.72 -1.69 -1.57
N GLU A 188 -5.85 -1.81 -0.91
CA GLU A 188 -7.16 -1.62 -1.55
C GLU A 188 -7.48 -0.14 -1.63
N PHE A 189 -7.57 0.43 -2.84
CA PHE A 189 -8.00 1.81 -3.08
C PHE A 189 -8.69 1.93 -4.44
N VAL A 190 -9.38 3.05 -4.64
CA VAL A 190 -10.03 3.41 -5.90
C VAL A 190 -9.43 4.72 -6.41
N SER A 191 -8.87 4.70 -7.60
CA SER A 191 -8.31 5.90 -8.23
C SER A 191 -9.41 6.88 -8.62
N ALA A 192 -9.14 8.18 -8.40
CA ALA A 192 -10.01 9.23 -8.90
C ALA A 192 -10.03 9.26 -10.43
N PRO A 193 -11.16 9.62 -11.05
CA PRO A 193 -11.21 9.82 -12.50
C PRO A 193 -10.14 10.81 -12.97
N SER A 194 -9.37 10.42 -13.97
CA SER A 194 -8.24 11.21 -14.48
C SER A 194 -8.66 12.34 -15.40
N SER A 195 -9.84 12.24 -15.99
CA SER A 195 -10.39 13.25 -16.91
C SER A 195 -11.90 13.33 -16.86
N ILE A 196 -12.43 14.52 -17.10
CA ILE A 196 -13.86 14.77 -17.33
C ILE A 196 -13.94 15.58 -18.63
N THR A 197 -14.88 15.22 -19.49
CA THR A 197 -15.06 15.88 -20.78
C THR A 197 -16.53 16.21 -20.96
N PRO A 198 -16.97 17.44 -20.67
CA PRO A 198 -18.29 17.93 -21.09
C PRO A 198 -18.31 18.03 -22.62
N VAL A 199 -19.44 17.72 -23.24
CA VAL A 199 -19.65 17.99 -24.66
C VAL A 199 -19.82 19.48 -24.81
N ILE A 200 -18.83 20.15 -25.39
CA ILE A 200 -18.75 21.60 -25.60
C ILE A 200 -18.79 21.94 -27.08
N ASP A 201 -19.18 23.16 -27.43
CA ASP A 201 -19.22 23.65 -28.79
C ASP A 201 -17.82 24.12 -29.30
N THR A 202 -17.79 24.81 -30.45
CA THR A 202 -16.55 25.38 -31.01
C THR A 202 -15.94 26.46 -30.11
N ASP A 203 -16.75 27.10 -29.25
CA ASP A 203 -16.27 27.88 -28.12
C ASP A 203 -15.99 26.91 -26.99
N THR A 204 -14.72 26.61 -26.76
CA THR A 204 -14.24 25.60 -25.79
C THR A 204 -14.70 25.85 -24.35
N SER A 205 -15.31 26.97 -24.04
CA SER A 205 -15.86 27.32 -22.73
C SER A 205 -17.34 27.03 -22.57
N LYS A 206 -18.07 26.65 -23.65
CA LYS A 206 -19.53 26.49 -23.64
C LYS A 206 -19.99 25.11 -24.08
N THR A 207 -21.14 24.69 -23.57
CA THR A 207 -21.83 23.46 -24.00
C THR A 207 -22.89 23.79 -25.05
N PHE A 208 -23.25 22.84 -25.90
CA PHE A 208 -24.33 23.00 -26.86
C PHE A 208 -25.72 23.08 -26.21
N SER A 209 -25.86 22.58 -24.98
CA SER A 209 -27.14 22.41 -24.32
C SER A 209 -27.03 22.66 -22.83
N ARG A 210 -28.16 23.06 -22.20
CA ARG A 210 -28.33 23.05 -20.75
C ARG A 210 -28.54 21.66 -20.18
N SER A 211 -28.55 20.63 -21.03
CA SER A 211 -28.60 19.22 -20.67
C SER A 211 -27.39 18.48 -21.28
N PRO A 212 -26.15 18.87 -20.92
CA PRO A 212 -24.95 18.32 -21.55
C PRO A 212 -24.77 16.85 -21.18
N VAL A 213 -24.13 16.10 -22.08
CA VAL A 213 -23.54 14.81 -21.79
C VAL A 213 -22.11 15.04 -21.30
N ILE A 214 -21.79 14.52 -20.14
CA ILE A 214 -20.47 14.65 -19.51
C ILE A 214 -19.85 13.27 -19.38
N ASN A 215 -18.70 13.06 -19.99
CA ASN A 215 -17.98 11.78 -19.94
C ASN A 215 -16.78 11.90 -18.99
N THR A 216 -16.40 10.77 -18.40
CA THR A 216 -15.18 10.64 -17.59
C THR A 216 -14.30 9.53 -18.12
N SER A 217 -13.05 9.49 -17.67
CA SER A 217 -12.15 8.36 -17.92
C SER A 217 -12.76 7.05 -17.43
N ALA A 218 -12.28 5.94 -17.95
CA ALA A 218 -12.63 4.62 -17.44
C ALA A 218 -12.22 4.45 -15.98
N PHE A 219 -12.93 3.58 -15.25
CA PHE A 219 -12.51 3.09 -13.95
C PHE A 219 -11.24 2.24 -14.11
N VAL A 220 -10.24 2.50 -13.29
CA VAL A 220 -8.99 1.72 -13.25
C VAL A 220 -9.11 0.68 -12.13
N VAL A 221 -8.81 -0.57 -12.45
CA VAL A 221 -8.73 -1.66 -11.47
C VAL A 221 -7.39 -1.56 -10.75
N GLU A 222 -7.41 -1.21 -9.47
CA GLU A 222 -6.20 -0.99 -8.67
C GLU A 222 -5.83 -2.22 -7.81
N TYR A 223 -6.78 -3.12 -7.55
CA TYR A 223 -6.55 -4.36 -6.83
C TYR A 223 -7.46 -5.49 -7.33
N SER A 224 -7.08 -6.72 -7.04
CA SER A 224 -7.80 -7.91 -7.51
C SER A 224 -9.24 -7.95 -7.00
N GLY A 225 -10.20 -8.11 -7.91
CA GLY A 225 -11.62 -8.17 -7.58
C GLY A 225 -12.34 -6.82 -7.51
N SER A 226 -11.64 -5.69 -7.66
CA SER A 226 -12.25 -4.36 -7.76
C SER A 226 -13.02 -4.22 -9.07
N VAL A 227 -14.27 -3.83 -8.99
CA VAL A 227 -15.15 -3.58 -10.13
C VAL A 227 -15.88 -2.27 -9.92
N HIS A 228 -15.96 -1.45 -10.97
CA HIS A 228 -16.72 -0.21 -10.93
C HIS A 228 -18.19 -0.47 -10.59
N PHE A 229 -18.60 -0.11 -9.37
CA PHE A 229 -19.97 -0.28 -8.91
C PHE A 229 -20.83 0.92 -9.28
N SER A 230 -20.44 2.13 -8.88
CA SER A 230 -21.21 3.37 -9.09
C SER A 230 -20.31 4.60 -9.19
N SER A 231 -20.90 5.71 -9.62
CA SER A 231 -20.27 7.02 -9.64
C SER A 231 -21.13 8.04 -8.90
N PHE A 232 -20.46 8.99 -8.26
CA PHE A 232 -21.10 10.12 -7.65
C PHE A 232 -20.69 11.40 -8.37
N TRP A 233 -21.62 11.99 -9.09
CA TRP A 233 -21.45 13.22 -9.86
C TRP A 233 -21.96 14.42 -9.06
N ARG A 234 -21.27 15.55 -9.18
CA ARG A 234 -21.77 16.83 -8.67
C ARG A 234 -21.43 17.96 -9.63
N ILE A 235 -22.39 18.87 -9.80
CA ILE A 235 -22.24 20.09 -10.59
C ILE A 235 -22.53 21.26 -9.66
N ARG A 236 -21.61 22.22 -9.64
CA ARG A 236 -21.70 23.43 -8.83
C ARG A 236 -21.71 24.66 -9.72
N ARG A 237 -22.48 25.67 -9.34
CA ARG A 237 -22.39 26.99 -9.96
C ARG A 237 -21.09 27.67 -9.49
N VAL A 238 -20.32 28.22 -10.43
CA VAL A 238 -19.01 28.79 -10.13
C VAL A 238 -19.13 30.08 -9.29
N SER A 239 -20.15 30.88 -9.53
CA SER A 239 -20.32 32.19 -8.88
C SER A 239 -20.51 32.13 -7.36
N ASP A 240 -21.15 31.10 -6.83
CA ASP A 240 -21.53 30.96 -5.42
C ASP A 240 -21.17 29.59 -4.82
N ASN A 241 -20.57 28.71 -5.62
CA ASN A 241 -20.19 27.34 -5.25
C ASN A 241 -21.37 26.46 -4.77
N VAL A 242 -22.61 26.82 -5.13
CA VAL A 242 -23.81 26.04 -4.78
C VAL A 242 -23.87 24.79 -5.67
N THR A 243 -24.14 23.64 -5.05
CA THR A 243 -24.40 22.38 -5.79
C THR A 243 -25.79 22.45 -6.39
N VAL A 244 -25.87 22.52 -7.72
CA VAL A 244 -27.15 22.59 -8.47
C VAL A 244 -27.61 21.21 -8.92
N TYR A 245 -26.69 20.24 -9.00
CA TYR A 245 -27.00 18.84 -9.32
C TYR A 245 -26.03 17.90 -8.64
N SER A 246 -26.55 16.79 -8.14
CA SER A 246 -25.73 15.65 -7.70
C SER A 246 -26.52 14.35 -7.86
N THR A 247 -25.82 13.27 -8.15
CA THR A 247 -26.39 11.91 -8.07
C THR A 247 -26.42 11.46 -6.60
N ALA A 248 -27.17 10.37 -6.32
CA ALA A 248 -27.28 9.86 -4.94
C ALA A 248 -25.90 9.40 -4.38
N ASP A 249 -25.64 9.77 -3.13
CA ASP A 249 -24.40 9.45 -2.40
C ASP A 249 -24.65 8.39 -1.32
N THR A 250 -25.28 7.26 -1.70
CA THR A 250 -25.44 6.14 -0.78
C THR A 250 -24.87 4.86 -1.38
N PHE A 251 -24.28 4.03 -0.54
CA PHE A 251 -23.70 2.75 -0.98
C PHE A 251 -24.70 1.88 -1.76
N ALA A 252 -25.98 1.86 -1.29
CA ALA A 252 -27.03 1.06 -1.91
C ALA A 252 -27.58 1.66 -3.22
N SER A 253 -27.40 2.95 -3.47
CA SER A 253 -28.05 3.69 -4.56
C SER A 253 -27.13 4.63 -5.33
N GLY A 254 -25.81 4.43 -5.29
CA GLY A 254 -24.91 5.16 -6.17
C GLY A 254 -25.39 5.02 -7.63
N ASP A 255 -25.07 6.00 -8.47
CA ASP A 255 -25.53 6.04 -9.84
C ASP A 255 -24.87 4.91 -10.66
N THR A 256 -25.54 3.76 -10.68
CA THR A 256 -25.10 2.58 -11.44
C THR A 256 -25.38 2.71 -12.92
N GLY A 257 -26.26 3.62 -13.32
CA GLY A 257 -26.63 3.89 -14.71
C GLY A 257 -25.65 4.84 -15.42
N ASN A 258 -25.09 5.81 -14.70
CA ASN A 258 -24.21 6.85 -15.25
C ASN A 258 -22.76 6.69 -14.74
N LYS A 259 -22.20 5.49 -14.88
CA LYS A 259 -20.87 5.17 -14.33
C LYS A 259 -19.77 6.03 -14.93
N THR A 260 -19.71 6.13 -16.25
CA THR A 260 -18.67 6.88 -16.97
C THR A 260 -19.22 7.98 -17.86
N SER A 261 -20.54 8.13 -17.91
CA SER A 261 -21.23 9.16 -18.69
C SER A 261 -22.48 9.62 -17.94
N LEU A 262 -22.66 10.91 -17.81
CA LEU A 262 -23.81 11.55 -17.20
C LEU A 262 -24.52 12.44 -18.23
N THR A 263 -25.81 12.24 -18.43
CA THR A 263 -26.68 13.22 -19.09
C THR A 263 -27.35 14.08 -18.03
N VAL A 264 -27.03 15.36 -18.00
CA VAL A 264 -27.65 16.29 -17.04
C VAL A 264 -29.13 16.45 -17.38
N PRO A 265 -30.06 16.29 -16.42
CA PRO A 265 -31.49 16.44 -16.69
C PRO A 265 -31.84 17.81 -17.23
N ALA A 266 -32.79 17.89 -18.16
CA ALA A 266 -33.25 19.14 -18.73
C ALA A 266 -33.81 20.07 -17.63
N GLY A 267 -33.55 21.36 -17.76
CA GLY A 267 -34.02 22.39 -16.79
C GLY A 267 -33.15 22.47 -15.51
N THR A 268 -32.10 21.67 -15.36
CA THR A 268 -31.23 21.70 -14.17
C THR A 268 -30.29 22.90 -14.18
N LEU A 269 -29.79 23.29 -15.34
CA LEU A 269 -28.79 24.35 -15.50
C LEU A 269 -29.44 25.62 -16.07
N ASP A 270 -29.01 26.77 -15.58
CA ASP A 270 -29.44 28.10 -16.07
C ASP A 270 -28.69 28.44 -17.37
N PHE A 271 -29.21 29.42 -18.11
CA PHE A 271 -28.56 29.95 -19.30
C PHE A 271 -27.34 30.81 -18.94
N ASP A 272 -26.36 30.83 -19.84
CA ASP A 272 -25.16 31.68 -19.75
C ASP A 272 -24.53 31.69 -18.35
N THR A 273 -24.39 30.52 -17.79
CA THR A 273 -23.94 30.34 -16.42
C THR A 273 -22.75 29.40 -16.37
N ALA A 274 -21.71 29.81 -15.64
CA ALA A 274 -20.53 28.98 -15.44
C ALA A 274 -20.75 27.93 -14.34
N TYR A 275 -20.41 26.70 -14.66
CA TYR A 275 -20.49 25.55 -13.76
C TYR A 275 -19.15 24.83 -13.68
N SER A 276 -18.94 24.12 -12.56
CA SER A 276 -17.86 23.15 -12.39
C SER A 276 -18.45 21.77 -12.13
N VAL A 277 -17.90 20.77 -12.79
CA VAL A 277 -18.29 19.36 -12.60
C VAL A 277 -17.14 18.57 -12.01
N GLN A 278 -17.47 17.64 -11.11
CA GLN A 278 -16.58 16.67 -10.52
C GLN A 278 -17.30 15.32 -10.39
N VAL A 279 -16.53 14.26 -10.38
CA VAL A 279 -17.04 12.90 -10.16
C VAL A 279 -16.06 12.11 -9.29
N LYS A 280 -16.58 11.21 -8.47
CA LYS A 280 -15.80 10.18 -7.77
C LYS A 280 -16.37 8.80 -8.13
N PHE A 281 -15.51 7.80 -8.09
CA PHE A 281 -15.87 6.41 -8.31
C PHE A 281 -16.06 5.66 -6.99
N ARG A 282 -16.88 4.62 -7.03
CA ARG A 282 -17.03 3.64 -5.96
C ARG A 282 -16.96 2.24 -6.57
N ASP A 283 -16.28 1.33 -5.89
CA ASP A 283 -16.21 -0.07 -6.28
C ASP A 283 -17.27 -0.95 -5.62
N ASN A 284 -17.24 -2.23 -5.95
CA ASN A 284 -18.13 -3.24 -5.40
C ASN A 284 -17.87 -3.60 -3.92
N ALA A 285 -16.69 -3.26 -3.36
CA ALA A 285 -16.38 -3.41 -1.93
C ALA A 285 -16.82 -2.20 -1.10
N GLY A 286 -17.22 -1.10 -1.77
CA GLY A 286 -17.65 0.14 -1.12
C GLY A 286 -16.55 1.18 -0.94
N LEU A 287 -15.35 0.92 -1.44
CA LEU A 287 -14.26 1.88 -1.43
C LEU A 287 -14.54 3.02 -2.42
N GLU A 288 -14.23 4.24 -2.02
CA GLU A 288 -14.46 5.45 -2.80
C GLU A 288 -13.16 6.13 -3.17
N SER A 289 -13.11 6.64 -4.40
CA SER A 289 -12.03 7.53 -4.81
C SER A 289 -12.19 8.94 -4.20
N ALA A 290 -11.14 9.73 -4.25
CA ALA A 290 -11.28 11.19 -4.19
C ALA A 290 -12.11 11.69 -5.38
N PHE A 291 -12.63 12.90 -5.29
CA PHE A 291 -13.19 13.58 -6.45
C PHE A 291 -12.09 13.87 -7.48
N SER A 292 -12.46 13.78 -8.75
CA SER A 292 -11.64 14.28 -9.87
C SER A 292 -11.28 15.76 -9.68
N SER A 293 -10.30 16.24 -10.43
CA SER A 293 -10.14 17.68 -10.65
C SER A 293 -11.43 18.27 -11.20
N ALA A 294 -11.75 19.50 -10.79
CA ALA A 294 -12.93 20.21 -11.28
C ALA A 294 -12.71 20.65 -12.73
N VAL A 295 -13.70 20.41 -13.58
CA VAL A 295 -13.72 20.91 -14.97
C VAL A 295 -14.83 21.93 -15.10
N ASN A 296 -14.48 23.13 -15.57
CA ASN A 296 -15.42 24.23 -15.74
C ASN A 296 -16.00 24.23 -17.17
N PHE A 297 -17.26 24.59 -17.27
CA PHE A 297 -17.94 24.83 -18.54
C PHE A 297 -19.00 25.92 -18.35
N THR A 298 -19.42 26.56 -19.46
CA THR A 298 -20.48 27.58 -19.45
C THR A 298 -21.61 27.13 -20.35
N THR A 299 -22.84 27.21 -19.84
CA THR A 299 -24.04 26.92 -20.63
C THR A 299 -24.31 27.99 -21.69
N PRO A 300 -24.99 27.67 -22.79
CA PRO A 300 -25.28 28.64 -23.86
C PRO A 300 -26.32 29.68 -23.41
N LEU A 301 -26.41 30.78 -24.16
CA LEU A 301 -27.45 31.80 -24.02
C LEU A 301 -28.84 31.29 -24.46
N VAL A 302 -28.88 30.29 -25.30
CA VAL A 302 -30.06 29.72 -25.91
C VAL A 302 -29.89 28.22 -26.08
N ASP A 303 -30.93 27.44 -25.85
CA ASP A 303 -30.89 26.00 -26.12
C ASP A 303 -30.73 25.72 -27.61
N GLN A 304 -30.06 24.61 -27.92
CA GLN A 304 -29.90 24.14 -29.30
C GLN A 304 -31.29 23.81 -29.89
N PRO A 305 -31.58 24.29 -31.11
CA PRO A 305 -32.82 23.92 -31.77
C PRO A 305 -32.87 22.42 -32.11
N ASP A 306 -34.01 21.83 -31.87
CA ASP A 306 -34.28 20.42 -32.22
C ASP A 306 -35.32 20.36 -33.34
N ILE A 307 -34.98 19.64 -34.40
CA ILE A 307 -35.86 19.47 -35.54
C ILE A 307 -36.95 18.46 -35.19
N GLN A 308 -38.20 18.96 -35.06
CA GLN A 308 -39.32 18.17 -34.62
C GLN A 308 -39.96 17.35 -35.77
N THR A 309 -40.19 17.98 -36.89
CA THR A 309 -40.89 17.32 -38.02
C THR A 309 -40.37 17.85 -39.34
N ILE A 310 -40.23 16.93 -40.30
CA ILE A 310 -40.05 17.27 -41.70
C ILE A 310 -41.26 16.73 -42.45
N THR A 311 -42.05 17.63 -43.04
CA THR A 311 -43.18 17.21 -43.86
C THR A 311 -42.64 16.76 -45.21
N PRO A 312 -42.77 15.48 -45.58
CA PRO A 312 -42.30 14.96 -46.86
C PRO A 312 -43.11 15.59 -48.01
N ALA A 313 -42.42 16.38 -48.82
CA ALA A 313 -43.00 17.03 -49.97
C ALA A 313 -41.87 17.40 -50.95
N PHE A 314 -42.23 17.79 -52.19
CA PHE A 314 -41.26 18.36 -53.12
C PHE A 314 -40.60 19.65 -52.56
N ASN A 315 -41.36 20.38 -51.71
CA ASN A 315 -40.88 21.55 -50.95
C ASN A 315 -41.09 21.26 -49.46
N PRO A 316 -40.14 20.62 -48.80
CA PRO A 316 -40.35 20.22 -47.40
C PRO A 316 -40.42 21.44 -46.49
N THR A 317 -41.33 21.38 -45.53
CA THR A 317 -41.39 22.32 -44.40
C THR A 317 -40.71 21.68 -43.21
N ILE A 318 -39.75 22.37 -42.63
CA ILE A 318 -39.00 21.94 -41.48
C ILE A 318 -39.43 22.77 -40.28
N ASN A 319 -39.87 22.11 -39.23
CA ASN A 319 -40.27 22.72 -37.98
C ASN A 319 -39.25 22.39 -36.89
N VAL A 320 -39.03 23.37 -36.04
CA VAL A 320 -38.17 23.22 -34.84
C VAL A 320 -38.96 23.63 -33.60
N ASN A 321 -38.50 23.15 -32.46
CA ASN A 321 -39.08 23.54 -31.19
C ASN A 321 -39.05 25.05 -30.99
N ALA A 322 -40.01 25.55 -30.23
CA ALA A 322 -39.85 26.84 -29.58
C ALA A 322 -38.65 26.77 -28.67
N ILE A 323 -37.70 27.66 -28.87
CA ILE A 323 -36.46 27.69 -28.13
C ILE A 323 -36.62 28.33 -26.76
N ALA A 324 -36.00 27.74 -25.76
CA ALA A 324 -35.80 28.40 -24.48
C ALA A 324 -34.49 29.21 -24.52
N MET A 325 -34.52 30.41 -23.94
CA MET A 325 -33.36 31.32 -23.91
C MET A 325 -33.31 32.08 -22.58
N LYS A 326 -32.15 32.71 -22.36
CA LYS A 326 -31.93 33.55 -21.18
C LYS A 326 -32.96 34.69 -21.15
N THR A 327 -33.48 35.00 -19.95
CA THR A 327 -34.36 36.16 -19.74
C THR A 327 -33.67 37.46 -20.17
N GLY A 328 -34.40 38.34 -20.88
CA GLY A 328 -33.85 39.55 -21.46
C GLY A 328 -33.25 39.38 -22.86
N TYR A 329 -33.50 38.28 -23.52
CA TYR A 329 -33.12 38.03 -24.92
C TYR A 329 -34.35 37.65 -25.74
N SER A 330 -34.35 38.02 -26.99
CA SER A 330 -35.39 37.65 -27.97
C SER A 330 -34.78 36.99 -29.20
N HIS A 331 -35.49 36.00 -29.75
CA HIS A 331 -35.15 35.38 -31.03
C HIS A 331 -35.51 36.34 -32.16
N THR A 332 -34.50 36.84 -32.86
CA THR A 332 -34.70 37.89 -33.86
C THR A 332 -34.66 37.37 -35.29
N SER A 333 -33.88 36.35 -35.56
CA SER A 333 -33.84 35.69 -36.88
C SER A 333 -33.24 34.31 -36.79
N SER A 334 -33.47 33.52 -37.85
CA SER A 334 -32.93 32.17 -38.01
C SER A 334 -32.14 32.08 -39.33
N ASP A 335 -31.02 31.37 -39.26
CA ASP A 335 -30.26 30.96 -40.41
C ASP A 335 -30.54 29.49 -40.71
N TRP A 336 -31.01 29.21 -41.93
CA TRP A 336 -31.33 27.86 -42.40
C TRP A 336 -30.38 27.48 -43.53
N GLN A 337 -29.78 26.29 -43.45
CA GLN A 337 -28.91 25.77 -44.51
C GLN A 337 -29.22 24.29 -44.78
N PHE A 338 -29.15 23.95 -46.06
CA PHE A 338 -29.43 22.63 -46.62
C PHE A 338 -28.19 22.14 -47.38
N SER A 339 -27.81 20.88 -47.13
CA SER A 339 -26.65 20.28 -47.72
C SER A 339 -26.87 18.81 -48.07
N PRO A 340 -26.30 18.29 -49.16
CA PRO A 340 -26.32 16.85 -49.46
C PRO A 340 -25.31 16.09 -48.59
N ALA A 341 -24.47 16.76 -47.82
CA ALA A 341 -23.48 16.16 -46.93
C ALA A 341 -23.59 16.71 -45.51
N ASN A 342 -23.43 15.84 -44.53
CA ASN A 342 -23.49 16.21 -43.12
C ASN A 342 -22.37 17.16 -42.64
N THR A 343 -21.32 17.29 -43.45
CA THR A 343 -20.23 18.26 -43.22
C THR A 343 -20.59 19.67 -43.59
N PHE A 344 -21.71 19.88 -44.34
CA PHE A 344 -22.12 21.17 -44.88
C PHE A 344 -21.02 21.87 -45.73
N ALA A 345 -20.12 21.11 -46.33
CA ALA A 345 -19.10 21.62 -47.24
C ALA A 345 -19.72 22.17 -48.53
N THR A 346 -20.86 21.64 -48.92
CA THR A 346 -21.63 22.13 -50.08
C THR A 346 -23.03 22.51 -49.61
N ILE A 347 -23.41 23.77 -49.77
CA ILE A 347 -24.73 24.29 -49.46
C ILE A 347 -25.57 24.35 -50.72
N VAL A 348 -26.69 23.67 -50.80
CA VAL A 348 -27.63 23.68 -51.94
C VAL A 348 -28.66 24.78 -51.78
N HIS A 349 -28.97 25.16 -50.56
CA HIS A 349 -29.86 26.28 -50.29
C HIS A 349 -29.54 26.85 -48.88
N GLN A 350 -29.71 28.14 -48.73
CA GLN A 350 -29.64 28.83 -47.45
C GLN A 350 -30.57 30.04 -47.38
N SER A 351 -31.05 30.31 -46.19
CA SER A 351 -31.79 31.52 -45.85
C SER A 351 -31.16 32.09 -44.59
N LEU A 352 -30.45 33.19 -44.66
CA LEU A 352 -29.71 33.81 -43.56
C LEU A 352 -30.46 35.00 -43.03
N GLY A 353 -30.42 35.21 -41.72
CA GLY A 353 -31.07 36.33 -41.05
C GLY A 353 -32.58 36.37 -41.25
N ASN A 354 -33.24 35.21 -41.43
CA ASN A 354 -34.68 35.14 -41.67
C ASN A 354 -35.48 35.50 -40.41
N SER A 355 -36.04 36.66 -40.39
CA SER A 355 -36.85 37.18 -39.26
C SER A 355 -38.33 36.82 -39.35
N THR A 356 -38.76 36.25 -40.48
CA THR A 356 -40.18 35.85 -40.69
C THR A 356 -40.40 34.39 -40.31
N ASN A 357 -39.45 33.53 -40.62
CA ASN A 357 -39.52 32.07 -40.41
C ASN A 357 -38.62 31.67 -39.24
N LEU A 358 -39.00 32.06 -38.03
CA LEU A 358 -38.18 31.83 -36.86
C LEU A 358 -38.10 30.34 -36.49
N ASN A 359 -39.20 29.65 -36.41
CA ASN A 359 -39.31 28.26 -35.97
C ASN A 359 -39.80 27.29 -37.03
N SER A 360 -40.05 27.76 -38.23
CA SER A 360 -40.49 26.92 -39.34
C SER A 360 -39.96 27.51 -40.64
N TYR A 361 -39.49 26.68 -41.54
CA TYR A 361 -39.00 27.10 -42.85
C TYR A 361 -39.49 26.12 -43.92
N THR A 362 -40.18 26.65 -44.93
CA THR A 362 -40.57 25.89 -46.12
C THR A 362 -39.57 26.18 -47.23
N LEU A 363 -38.97 25.14 -47.79
CA LEU A 363 -38.02 25.26 -48.88
C LEU A 363 -38.74 25.83 -50.12
N PRO A 364 -38.19 26.95 -50.73
CA PRO A 364 -38.82 27.51 -51.94
C PRO A 364 -38.90 26.54 -53.10
N GLY A 365 -40.00 26.55 -53.86
CA GLY A 365 -40.23 25.66 -54.99
C GLY A 365 -39.20 25.78 -56.16
N ALA A 366 -38.44 26.84 -56.19
CA ALA A 366 -37.33 27.00 -57.12
C ALA A 366 -36.06 26.22 -56.77
N VAL A 367 -35.95 25.64 -55.55
CA VAL A 367 -34.81 24.83 -55.13
C VAL A 367 -35.02 23.39 -55.62
N ASN A 368 -34.30 22.99 -56.66
CA ASN A 368 -34.38 21.63 -57.18
C ASN A 368 -33.54 20.67 -56.31
N LEU A 369 -34.22 19.92 -55.44
CA LEU A 369 -33.59 18.81 -54.74
C LEU A 369 -33.58 17.58 -55.63
N THR A 370 -32.52 16.82 -55.64
CA THR A 370 -32.38 15.57 -56.40
C THR A 370 -33.20 14.46 -55.70
N SER A 371 -34.04 13.75 -56.46
CA SER A 371 -34.82 12.62 -55.94
C SER A 371 -33.89 11.51 -55.42
N ASN A 372 -34.31 10.80 -54.40
CA ASN A 372 -33.52 9.74 -53.71
C ASN A 372 -32.20 10.18 -53.12
N THR A 373 -32.05 11.48 -52.81
CA THR A 373 -30.85 12.05 -52.17
C THR A 373 -31.21 12.45 -50.73
N THR A 374 -30.39 12.03 -49.77
CA THR A 374 -30.53 12.48 -48.38
C THR A 374 -29.97 13.88 -48.28
N TYR A 375 -30.72 14.78 -47.68
CA TYR A 375 -30.27 16.13 -47.39
C TYR A 375 -30.24 16.34 -45.86
N TYR A 376 -29.23 17.08 -45.46
CA TYR A 376 -29.01 17.52 -44.08
C TYR A 376 -29.45 18.95 -43.93
N VAL A 377 -30.05 19.27 -42.80
CA VAL A 377 -30.48 20.63 -42.45
C VAL A 377 -29.80 21.03 -41.16
N ARG A 378 -29.26 22.22 -41.16
CA ARG A 378 -28.85 22.86 -39.92
C ARG A 378 -29.50 24.23 -39.79
N ILE A 379 -29.72 24.61 -38.51
CA ILE A 379 -30.31 25.90 -38.16
C ILE A 379 -29.46 26.57 -37.10
N ARG A 380 -29.30 27.91 -37.23
CA ARG A 380 -28.72 28.73 -36.17
C ARG A 380 -29.73 29.85 -35.82
N PHE A 381 -29.95 30.01 -34.54
CA PHE A 381 -30.79 31.12 -34.03
C PHE A 381 -29.91 32.32 -33.73
N ASN A 382 -30.40 33.51 -34.18
CA ASN A 382 -29.80 34.77 -33.84
C ASN A 382 -30.66 35.41 -32.77
N ILE A 383 -30.08 35.82 -31.66
CA ILE A 383 -30.74 36.41 -30.48
C ILE A 383 -30.11 37.75 -30.20
N ASN A 384 -30.95 38.70 -29.72
CA ASN A 384 -30.50 40.01 -29.26
C ASN A 384 -31.01 40.25 -27.85
N PRO A 385 -30.30 41.08 -27.03
CA PRO A 385 -30.84 41.61 -25.78
C PRO A 385 -32.13 42.41 -26.05
N THR A 386 -33.13 42.24 -25.20
CA THR A 386 -34.42 42.98 -25.27
C THR A 386 -34.37 44.24 -24.42
#